data_5fa6870fc15a21e34d8d1878a2ee7b32
#
_entry.id   5fa6870fc15a21e34d8d1878a2ee7b32
#
_cell.length_a   1.000
_cell.length_b   1.000
_cell.length_c   1.000
_cell.angle_alpha   90.00
_cell.angle_beta   90.00
_cell.angle_gamma   90.00
#
_symmetry.space_group_name_H-M   'P 1'
#
loop_
_entity.id
_entity.type
_entity.pdbx_description
1 polymer ?
#
loop_
_entity_poly.entity_id
_entity_poly.type
_entity_poly.pdbx_seq_one_letter_code
_entity_poly.pdbx_strand_id
1 'polypeptide(L)'
;MSISIVLAGTSHPGNIGSAARAMKTMGLTELRLVAPERYPAAEAVAMAAGADDVLAAARVYSTMDEAVADCGLIVGTTARARHLPWRIVEPREGARELVAAARDGRVAVLFGAERTGLTNEDIERCQLLVSIPTGSSYGSLNLAMAVQVITYELLLAGRDENAAAAARGVPLASAAEMEKFYRHLAEVMDEVGFRDRNGDGHLMSRVRRLFNRAVLDQNEVNILRGILTSVQGRRRRAGDPHPARKDPP
;
A
#
# COMPACT_ATOMS: atom_id res chain seq x y z
N MET A 1 -10.17 9.08 11.58
CA MET A 1 -8.91 8.54 11.00
C MET A 1 -9.26 7.85 9.69
N SER A 2 -8.55 8.18 8.61
CA SER A 2 -8.80 7.60 7.28
C SER A 2 -7.97 6.33 7.07
N ILE A 3 -8.28 5.28 7.86
CA ILE A 3 -7.60 3.97 7.79
C ILE A 3 -8.56 2.95 7.20
N SER A 4 -8.19 2.37 6.06
CA SER A 4 -8.94 1.32 5.38
C SER A 4 -8.35 -0.05 5.72
N ILE A 5 -9.20 -1.01 6.08
CA ILE A 5 -8.86 -2.42 6.17
C ILE A 5 -9.22 -3.08 4.84
N VAL A 6 -8.25 -3.69 4.19
CA VAL A 6 -8.41 -4.32 2.87
C VAL A 6 -8.23 -5.82 3.01
N LEU A 7 -9.28 -6.59 2.66
CA LEU A 7 -9.24 -8.06 2.62
C LEU A 7 -9.17 -8.52 1.16
N ALA A 8 -8.11 -9.21 0.79
CA ALA A 8 -7.88 -9.69 -0.57
C ALA A 8 -8.13 -11.20 -0.71
N GLY A 9 -8.96 -11.58 -1.68
CA GLY A 9 -9.22 -12.97 -2.02
C GLY A 9 -9.81 -13.80 -0.88
N THR A 10 -10.61 -13.19 0.00
CA THR A 10 -11.19 -13.88 1.16
C THR A 10 -12.17 -14.95 0.69
N SER A 11 -11.92 -16.21 1.08
CA SER A 11 -12.72 -17.35 0.66
C SER A 11 -13.92 -17.63 1.59
N HIS A 12 -13.78 -17.33 2.89
CA HIS A 12 -14.82 -17.60 3.88
C HIS A 12 -15.59 -16.34 4.28
N PRO A 13 -16.88 -16.21 3.94
CA PRO A 13 -17.69 -15.04 4.29
C PRO A 13 -17.72 -14.74 5.79
N GLY A 14 -17.68 -15.78 6.63
CA GLY A 14 -17.61 -15.64 8.08
C GLY A 14 -16.39 -14.86 8.57
N ASN A 15 -15.25 -14.93 7.86
CA ASN A 15 -14.07 -14.12 8.17
C ASN A 15 -14.30 -12.64 7.86
N ILE A 16 -15.04 -12.32 6.78
CA ILE A 16 -15.42 -10.94 6.44
C ILE A 16 -16.28 -10.36 7.58
N GLY A 17 -17.31 -11.10 8.01
CA GLY A 17 -18.17 -10.68 9.11
C GLY A 17 -17.42 -10.50 10.43
N SER A 18 -16.59 -11.47 10.79
CA SER A 18 -15.78 -11.40 12.01
C SER A 18 -14.75 -10.25 11.96
N ALA A 19 -14.17 -9.96 10.79
CA ALA A 19 -13.29 -8.82 10.60
C ALA A 19 -14.05 -7.49 10.74
N ALA A 20 -15.23 -7.37 10.16
CA ALA A 20 -16.10 -6.19 10.33
C ALA A 20 -16.42 -5.93 11.82
N ARG A 21 -16.73 -6.98 12.58
CA ARG A 21 -16.92 -6.90 14.04
C ARG A 21 -15.67 -6.43 14.77
N ALA A 22 -14.50 -6.99 14.44
CA ALA A 22 -13.22 -6.58 15.00
C ALA A 22 -12.93 -5.09 14.74
N MET A 23 -13.13 -4.64 13.50
CA MET A 23 -12.99 -3.23 13.11
C MET A 23 -13.92 -2.32 13.90
N LYS A 24 -15.21 -2.62 13.93
CA LYS A 24 -16.21 -1.82 14.64
C LYS A 24 -15.90 -1.69 16.14
N THR A 25 -15.49 -2.78 16.77
CA THR A 25 -15.10 -2.80 18.18
C THR A 25 -13.92 -1.85 18.46
N MET A 26 -13.03 -1.64 17.49
CA MET A 26 -11.87 -0.74 17.57
C MET A 26 -12.10 0.62 16.91
N GLY A 27 -13.36 0.94 16.55
CA GLY A 27 -13.73 2.25 16.00
C GLY A 27 -13.36 2.49 14.55
N LEU A 28 -13.09 1.42 13.78
CA LEU A 28 -12.82 1.48 12.35
C LEU A 28 -14.05 1.02 11.55
N THR A 29 -14.35 1.71 10.46
CA THR A 29 -15.55 1.46 9.64
C THR A 29 -15.26 1.27 8.16
N GLU A 30 -14.06 1.62 7.67
CA GLU A 30 -13.74 1.56 6.25
C GLU A 30 -13.20 0.18 5.87
N LEU A 31 -14.09 -0.70 5.40
CA LEU A 31 -13.78 -2.03 4.90
C LEU A 31 -13.75 -2.02 3.37
N ARG A 32 -12.68 -2.53 2.78
CA ARG A 32 -12.51 -2.77 1.34
C ARG A 32 -12.28 -4.25 1.09
N LEU A 33 -12.98 -4.81 0.12
CA LEU A 33 -12.89 -6.21 -0.27
C LEU A 33 -12.35 -6.28 -1.71
N VAL A 34 -11.26 -7.00 -1.92
CA VAL A 34 -10.70 -7.23 -3.25
C VAL A 34 -10.99 -8.65 -3.67
N ALA A 35 -11.76 -8.82 -4.75
CA ALA A 35 -12.15 -10.09 -5.33
C ALA A 35 -12.53 -11.16 -4.28
N PRO A 36 -13.48 -10.89 -3.36
CA PRO A 36 -13.94 -11.89 -2.41
C PRO A 36 -14.66 -13.02 -3.15
N GLU A 37 -14.46 -14.29 -2.76
CA GLU A 37 -15.11 -15.41 -3.43
C GLU A 37 -16.63 -15.39 -3.29
N ARG A 38 -17.13 -14.99 -2.11
CA ARG A 38 -18.57 -14.94 -1.80
C ARG A 38 -18.90 -13.72 -0.96
N TYR A 39 -19.38 -12.66 -1.59
CA TYR A 39 -19.88 -11.46 -0.91
C TYR A 39 -20.86 -10.72 -1.85
N PRO A 40 -22.02 -10.24 -1.32
CA PRO A 40 -22.52 -10.39 0.05
C PRO A 40 -22.96 -11.84 0.37
N ALA A 41 -22.97 -12.20 1.68
CA ALA A 41 -23.39 -13.51 2.13
C ALA A 41 -24.02 -13.46 3.54
N ALA A 42 -25.06 -14.28 3.76
CA ALA A 42 -25.75 -14.36 5.04
C ALA A 42 -24.81 -14.77 6.20
N GLU A 43 -23.82 -15.61 5.92
CA GLU A 43 -22.79 -16.03 6.88
C GLU A 43 -21.95 -14.84 7.37
N ALA A 44 -21.62 -13.90 6.48
CA ALA A 44 -20.89 -12.68 6.87
C ALA A 44 -21.72 -11.84 7.83
N VAL A 45 -23.03 -11.65 7.57
CA VAL A 45 -23.96 -10.93 8.44
C VAL A 45 -24.05 -11.62 9.80
N ALA A 46 -24.24 -12.94 9.84
CA ALA A 46 -24.31 -13.71 11.08
C ALA A 46 -23.06 -13.54 11.95
N MET A 47 -21.86 -13.55 11.34
CA MET A 47 -20.60 -13.41 12.05
C MET A 47 -20.22 -11.97 12.41
N ALA A 48 -20.84 -11.00 11.76
CA ALA A 48 -20.65 -9.58 12.07
C ALA A 48 -21.23 -9.17 13.43
N ALA A 49 -22.27 -9.88 13.90
CA ALA A 49 -22.84 -9.74 15.25
C ALA A 49 -23.01 -8.26 15.68
N GLY A 50 -23.77 -7.49 14.90
CA GLY A 50 -24.04 -6.07 15.14
C GLY A 50 -23.08 -5.08 14.45
N ALA A 51 -22.14 -5.57 13.60
CA ALA A 51 -21.32 -4.73 12.72
C ALA A 51 -21.86 -4.69 11.27
N ASP A 52 -23.18 -4.82 11.11
CA ASP A 52 -23.87 -4.82 9.83
C ASP A 52 -23.66 -3.51 9.04
N ASP A 53 -23.53 -2.39 9.73
CA ASP A 53 -23.22 -1.08 9.14
C ASP A 53 -21.84 -1.05 8.47
N VAL A 54 -20.83 -1.72 9.04
CA VAL A 54 -19.50 -1.87 8.42
C VAL A 54 -19.60 -2.71 7.15
N LEU A 55 -20.38 -3.81 7.20
CA LEU A 55 -20.62 -4.63 6.01
C LEU A 55 -21.39 -3.87 4.93
N ALA A 56 -22.45 -3.15 5.32
CA ALA A 56 -23.27 -2.39 4.36
C ALA A 56 -22.46 -1.26 3.68
N ALA A 57 -21.48 -0.68 4.39
CA ALA A 57 -20.58 0.34 3.86
C ALA A 57 -19.36 -0.23 3.12
N ALA A 58 -19.14 -1.55 3.17
CA ALA A 58 -17.99 -2.18 2.55
C ALA A 58 -17.99 -1.99 1.03
N ARG A 59 -16.84 -1.65 0.47
CA ARG A 59 -16.66 -1.48 -0.97
C ARG A 59 -15.96 -2.70 -1.55
N VAL A 60 -16.51 -3.19 -2.68
CA VAL A 60 -15.92 -4.33 -3.40
C VAL A 60 -15.16 -3.82 -4.62
N TYR A 61 -13.97 -4.30 -4.82
CA TYR A 61 -13.08 -3.95 -5.93
C TYR A 61 -12.66 -5.20 -6.70
N SER A 62 -12.42 -5.05 -7.99
CA SER A 62 -11.92 -6.14 -8.82
C SER A 62 -10.43 -6.35 -8.65
N THR A 63 -9.67 -5.28 -8.37
CA THR A 63 -8.21 -5.30 -8.26
C THR A 63 -7.70 -4.59 -7.00
N MET A 64 -6.49 -4.96 -6.58
CA MET A 64 -5.82 -4.29 -5.46
C MET A 64 -5.51 -2.82 -5.81
N ASP A 65 -5.11 -2.53 -7.05
CA ASP A 65 -4.79 -1.18 -7.50
C ASP A 65 -5.96 -0.22 -7.34
N GLU A 66 -7.18 -0.67 -7.68
CA GLU A 66 -8.41 0.10 -7.47
C GLU A 66 -8.68 0.32 -5.98
N ALA A 67 -8.46 -0.73 -5.17
CA ALA A 67 -8.76 -0.68 -3.74
C ALA A 67 -7.85 0.24 -2.95
N VAL A 68 -6.63 0.54 -3.42
CA VAL A 68 -5.64 1.34 -2.69
C VAL A 68 -5.24 2.63 -3.40
N ALA A 69 -5.86 2.95 -4.55
CA ALA A 69 -5.45 4.05 -5.43
C ALA A 69 -5.40 5.44 -4.73
N ASP A 70 -6.23 5.64 -3.72
CA ASP A 70 -6.33 6.87 -2.93
C ASP A 70 -5.47 6.88 -1.67
N CYS A 71 -4.72 5.78 -1.40
CA CYS A 71 -3.92 5.64 -0.20
C CYS A 71 -2.47 6.13 -0.42
N GLY A 72 -1.96 6.92 0.53
CA GLY A 72 -0.58 7.38 0.54
C GLY A 72 0.38 6.42 1.24
N LEU A 73 -0.11 5.65 2.20
CA LEU A 73 0.65 4.58 2.86
C LEU A 73 -0.13 3.27 2.79
N ILE A 74 0.53 2.24 2.29
CA ILE A 74 -0.01 0.89 2.20
C ILE A 74 0.86 -0.05 3.01
N VAL A 75 0.28 -0.72 3.98
CA VAL A 75 0.95 -1.66 4.87
C VAL A 75 0.40 -3.06 4.64
N GLY A 76 1.27 -4.00 4.31
CA GLY A 76 0.87 -5.40 4.13
C GLY A 76 1.08 -6.22 5.40
N THR A 77 0.21 -7.20 5.64
CA THR A 77 0.42 -8.17 6.71
C THR A 77 1.09 -9.44 6.20
N THR A 78 2.03 -10.00 6.96
CA THR A 78 2.72 -11.24 6.60
C THR A 78 3.01 -12.12 7.81
N ALA A 79 2.85 -13.43 7.65
CA ALA A 79 3.28 -14.43 8.62
C ALA A 79 4.56 -15.17 8.19
N ARG A 80 5.12 -14.85 7.03
CA ARG A 80 6.25 -15.58 6.42
C ARG A 80 7.43 -14.67 6.18
N ALA A 81 8.64 -15.19 6.39
CA ALA A 81 9.85 -14.58 5.86
C ALA A 81 9.77 -14.52 4.32
N ARG A 82 10.15 -13.40 3.72
CA ARG A 82 10.15 -13.17 2.27
C ARG A 82 11.58 -13.15 1.74
N HIS A 83 11.76 -13.59 0.50
CA HIS A 83 13.09 -13.62 -0.15
C HIS A 83 13.69 -12.23 -0.38
N LEU A 84 12.86 -11.20 -0.57
CA LEU A 84 13.30 -9.82 -0.69
C LEU A 84 13.30 -9.14 0.68
N PRO A 85 14.33 -8.35 1.03
CA PRO A 85 14.43 -7.67 2.30
C PRO A 85 13.46 -6.48 2.37
N TRP A 86 12.22 -6.74 2.76
CA TRP A 86 11.24 -5.71 3.12
C TRP A 86 11.50 -5.23 4.54
N ARG A 87 11.17 -3.97 4.82
CA ARG A 87 11.08 -3.51 6.20
C ARG A 87 9.87 -4.19 6.85
N ILE A 88 10.12 -5.03 7.82
CA ILE A 88 9.11 -5.74 8.59
C ILE A 88 9.16 -5.22 10.02
N VAL A 89 8.00 -4.86 10.56
CA VAL A 89 7.85 -4.36 11.93
C VAL A 89 6.79 -5.14 12.67
N GLU A 90 6.74 -4.99 13.98
CA GLU A 90 5.68 -5.53 14.82
C GLU A 90 4.40 -4.65 14.75
N PRO A 91 3.23 -5.17 15.14
CA PRO A 91 1.95 -4.46 15.05
C PRO A 91 1.95 -3.08 15.71
N ARG A 92 2.59 -2.95 16.88
CA ARG A 92 2.66 -1.68 17.62
C ARG A 92 3.43 -0.59 16.87
N GLU A 93 4.56 -0.95 16.27
CA GLU A 93 5.34 0.00 15.46
C GLU A 93 4.59 0.38 14.19
N GLY A 94 4.07 -0.61 13.46
CA GLY A 94 3.28 -0.38 12.27
C GLY A 94 2.02 0.47 12.51
N ALA A 95 1.35 0.26 13.65
CA ALA A 95 0.18 1.05 14.03
C ALA A 95 0.52 2.52 14.27
N ARG A 96 1.65 2.82 14.90
CA ARG A 96 2.11 4.21 15.11
C ARG A 96 2.37 4.92 13.77
N GLU A 97 3.01 4.25 12.83
CA GLU A 97 3.26 4.82 11.51
C GLU A 97 1.97 5.04 10.73
N LEU A 98 1.05 4.07 10.75
CA LEU A 98 -0.25 4.18 10.10
C LEU A 98 -1.07 5.34 10.67
N VAL A 99 -1.11 5.47 11.99
CA VAL A 99 -1.88 6.53 12.64
C VAL A 99 -1.27 7.90 12.36
N ALA A 100 0.06 8.02 12.37
CA ALA A 100 0.75 9.25 11.99
C ALA A 100 0.45 9.64 10.53
N ALA A 101 0.58 8.70 9.58
CA ALA A 101 0.31 8.94 8.17
C ALA A 101 -1.17 9.22 7.87
N ALA A 102 -2.10 8.65 8.66
CA ALA A 102 -3.55 8.86 8.50
C ALA A 102 -4.02 10.30 8.78
N ARG A 103 -3.14 11.17 9.28
CA ARG A 103 -3.41 12.62 9.44
C ARG A 103 -3.28 13.37 8.14
N ASP A 104 -2.34 12.95 7.31
CA ASP A 104 -1.96 13.65 6.08
C ASP A 104 -2.65 13.06 4.85
N GLY A 105 -3.23 11.85 4.98
CA GLY A 105 -3.90 11.20 3.87
C GLY A 105 -4.58 9.87 4.25
N ARG A 106 -5.12 9.19 3.26
CA ARG A 106 -5.68 7.84 3.45
C ARG A 106 -4.56 6.80 3.52
N VAL A 107 -4.75 5.83 4.40
CA VAL A 107 -3.83 4.71 4.56
C VAL A 107 -4.59 3.39 4.48
N ALA A 108 -3.91 2.32 4.09
CA ALA A 108 -4.51 0.99 3.99
C ALA A 108 -3.67 -0.06 4.70
N VAL A 109 -4.35 -1.02 5.33
CA VAL A 109 -3.75 -2.25 5.85
C VAL A 109 -4.29 -3.43 5.06
N LEU A 110 -3.41 -4.16 4.39
CA LEU A 110 -3.75 -5.29 3.53
C LEU A 110 -3.65 -6.61 4.28
N PHE A 111 -4.69 -7.41 4.15
CA PHE A 111 -4.73 -8.80 4.60
C PHE A 111 -5.01 -9.69 3.39
N GLY A 112 -4.19 -10.71 3.18
CA GLY A 112 -4.35 -11.65 2.07
C GLY A 112 -5.30 -12.80 2.38
N ALA A 113 -5.53 -13.63 1.37
CA ALA A 113 -6.35 -14.82 1.48
C ALA A 113 -5.85 -15.78 2.57
N GLU A 114 -6.76 -16.51 3.19
CA GLU A 114 -6.51 -17.35 4.37
C GLU A 114 -5.41 -18.40 4.15
N ARG A 115 -5.33 -18.97 2.95
CA ARG A 115 -4.38 -20.06 2.64
C ARG A 115 -3.04 -19.55 2.12
N THR A 116 -3.04 -18.51 1.33
CA THR A 116 -1.86 -18.03 0.57
C THR A 116 -1.26 -16.75 1.12
N GLY A 117 -2.05 -15.96 1.88
CA GLY A 117 -1.68 -14.61 2.28
C GLY A 117 -1.69 -13.63 1.10
N LEU A 118 -1.00 -12.53 1.23
CA LEU A 118 -0.78 -11.56 0.16
C LEU A 118 0.14 -12.15 -0.92
N THR A 119 -0.16 -11.87 -2.18
CA THR A 119 0.71 -12.20 -3.31
C THR A 119 1.99 -11.34 -3.29
N ASN A 120 2.98 -11.71 -4.09
CA ASN A 120 4.18 -10.87 -4.24
C ASN A 120 3.84 -9.51 -4.86
N GLU A 121 2.90 -9.50 -5.80
CA GLU A 121 2.41 -8.27 -6.43
C GLU A 121 1.73 -7.35 -5.41
N ASP A 122 0.91 -7.90 -4.49
CA ASP A 122 0.30 -7.10 -3.42
C ASP A 122 1.36 -6.49 -2.49
N ILE A 123 2.40 -7.26 -2.19
CA ILE A 123 3.50 -6.82 -1.33
C ILE A 123 4.36 -5.74 -2.02
N GLU A 124 4.55 -5.81 -3.32
CA GLU A 124 5.27 -4.79 -4.08
C GLU A 124 4.61 -3.39 -4.02
N ARG A 125 3.33 -3.33 -3.69
CA ARG A 125 2.60 -2.08 -3.46
C ARG A 125 2.81 -1.49 -2.07
N CYS A 126 3.30 -2.33 -1.12
CA CYS A 126 3.44 -1.93 0.27
C CYS A 126 4.75 -1.16 0.51
N GLN A 127 4.69 -0.13 1.32
CA GLN A 127 5.86 0.58 1.83
C GLN A 127 6.44 -0.12 3.06
N LEU A 128 5.60 -0.87 3.78
CA LEU A 128 5.92 -1.50 5.05
C LEU A 128 5.18 -2.84 5.16
N LEU A 129 5.78 -3.81 5.81
CA LEU A 129 5.11 -5.03 6.22
C LEU A 129 5.00 -5.10 7.74
N VAL A 130 3.87 -5.63 8.19
CA VAL A 130 3.66 -5.94 9.61
C VAL A 130 3.60 -7.45 9.78
N SER A 131 4.37 -7.96 10.72
CA SER A 131 4.32 -9.37 11.13
C SER A 131 3.87 -9.46 12.57
N ILE A 132 2.80 -10.19 12.80
CA ILE A 132 2.30 -10.45 14.16
C ILE A 132 3.15 -11.59 14.75
N PRO A 133 3.88 -11.38 15.85
CA PRO A 133 4.61 -12.45 16.52
C PRO A 133 3.67 -13.54 16.98
N THR A 134 4.03 -14.79 16.67
CA THR A 134 3.29 -15.99 17.06
C THR A 134 4.23 -17.02 17.69
N GLY A 135 3.66 -18.02 18.33
CA GLY A 135 4.47 -19.12 18.89
C GLY A 135 5.17 -19.92 17.78
N SER A 136 6.32 -20.50 18.12
CA SER A 136 7.18 -21.22 17.16
C SER A 136 6.54 -22.47 16.55
N SER A 137 5.54 -23.05 17.20
CA SER A 137 4.89 -24.29 16.75
C SER A 137 3.72 -24.05 15.80
N TYR A 138 3.10 -22.88 15.82
CA TYR A 138 1.95 -22.54 14.99
C TYR A 138 1.93 -21.04 14.67
N GLY A 139 2.34 -20.70 13.45
CA GLY A 139 2.62 -19.32 13.04
C GLY A 139 1.50 -18.63 12.26
N SER A 140 0.35 -19.29 12.03
CA SER A 140 -0.74 -18.75 11.25
C SER A 140 -1.91 -18.34 12.13
N LEU A 141 -2.33 -17.08 12.06
CA LEU A 141 -3.57 -16.61 12.67
C LEU A 141 -4.73 -16.72 11.66
N ASN A 142 -5.94 -16.97 12.19
CA ASN A 142 -7.15 -16.74 11.41
C ASN A 142 -7.20 -15.27 10.97
N LEU A 143 -7.76 -15.02 9.78
CA LEU A 143 -7.82 -13.70 9.16
C LEU A 143 -8.44 -12.64 10.10
N ALA A 144 -9.60 -12.94 10.68
CA ALA A 144 -10.29 -12.00 11.59
C ALA A 144 -9.51 -11.77 12.90
N MET A 145 -8.78 -12.77 13.39
CA MET A 145 -7.89 -12.61 14.56
C MET A 145 -6.72 -11.68 14.23
N ALA A 146 -6.12 -11.83 13.04
CA ALA A 146 -5.08 -10.91 12.59
C ALA A 146 -5.61 -9.47 12.47
N VAL A 147 -6.80 -9.28 11.89
CA VAL A 147 -7.48 -7.98 11.84
C VAL A 147 -7.70 -7.42 13.25
N GLN A 148 -8.14 -8.26 14.22
CA GLN A 148 -8.37 -7.81 15.60
C GLN A 148 -7.08 -7.30 16.26
N VAL A 149 -5.95 -8.01 16.09
CA VAL A 149 -4.66 -7.58 16.68
C VAL A 149 -4.23 -6.23 16.10
N ILE A 150 -4.26 -6.09 14.78
CA ILE A 150 -3.85 -4.85 14.11
C ILE A 150 -4.77 -3.69 14.49
N THR A 151 -6.07 -3.88 14.46
CA THR A 151 -7.04 -2.82 14.78
C THR A 151 -6.96 -2.40 16.26
N TYR A 152 -6.62 -3.32 17.16
CA TYR A 152 -6.37 -3.02 18.56
C TYR A 152 -5.14 -2.11 18.74
N GLU A 153 -4.03 -2.42 18.09
CA GLU A 153 -2.82 -1.59 18.14
C GLU A 153 -3.07 -0.21 17.49
N LEU A 154 -3.87 -0.15 16.42
CA LEU A 154 -4.31 1.13 15.83
C LEU A 154 -5.11 1.98 16.82
N LEU A 155 -6.03 1.36 17.57
CA LEU A 155 -6.80 2.06 18.63
C LEU A 155 -5.87 2.60 19.72
N LEU A 156 -4.89 1.79 20.18
CA LEU A 156 -3.94 2.25 21.21
C LEU A 156 -3.07 3.38 20.69
N ALA A 157 -2.49 3.25 19.50
CA ALA A 157 -1.68 4.29 18.88
C ALA A 157 -2.45 5.61 18.74
N GLY A 158 -3.75 5.55 18.36
CA GLY A 158 -4.58 6.74 18.26
C GLY A 158 -4.89 7.41 19.61
N ARG A 159 -4.88 6.65 20.71
CA ARG A 159 -5.05 7.20 22.07
C ARG A 159 -3.79 7.88 22.60
N ASP A 160 -2.62 7.34 22.30
CA ASP A 160 -1.32 7.87 22.75
C ASP A 160 -0.96 9.20 22.07
N GLU A 161 -1.64 9.51 20.96
CA GLU A 161 -1.27 10.60 20.06
C GLU A 161 -1.65 12.02 20.46
N ASN A 162 -2.18 12.27 21.61
CA ASN A 162 -2.33 13.65 22.08
C ASN A 162 -0.98 14.37 22.33
N ALA A 163 0.15 13.69 22.06
CA ALA A 163 1.47 14.18 22.47
C ALA A 163 2.50 14.49 21.36
N ALA A 164 2.38 14.03 20.13
CA ALA A 164 3.47 14.28 19.17
C ALA A 164 3.06 14.22 17.70
N ALA A 165 2.63 15.32 17.14
CA ALA A 165 2.55 15.45 15.69
C ALA A 165 3.29 16.67 15.19
N ALA A 166 4.48 16.44 14.69
CA ALA A 166 5.01 17.29 13.63
C ALA A 166 4.24 16.92 12.35
N ALA A 167 3.18 17.66 12.04
CA ALA A 167 2.45 17.52 10.78
C ALA A 167 3.45 17.72 9.64
N ARG A 168 3.61 16.77 8.75
CA ARG A 168 4.21 17.02 7.43
C ARG A 168 3.28 17.99 6.73
N GLY A 169 3.79 19.17 6.35
CA GLY A 169 2.97 20.22 5.73
C GLY A 169 2.45 19.88 4.32
N VAL A 170 2.78 18.71 3.79
CA VAL A 170 2.40 18.23 2.46
C VAL A 170 1.85 16.81 2.58
N PRO A 171 0.69 16.50 1.96
CA PRO A 171 0.13 15.15 1.95
C PRO A 171 1.08 14.12 1.32
N LEU A 172 1.01 12.88 1.78
CA LEU A 172 1.71 11.76 1.13
C LEU A 172 1.19 11.58 -0.30
N ALA A 173 2.11 11.19 -1.20
CA ALA A 173 1.72 10.81 -2.54
C ALA A 173 0.84 9.55 -2.51
N SER A 174 -0.32 9.60 -3.16
CA SER A 174 -1.21 8.46 -3.27
C SER A 174 -0.59 7.33 -4.10
N ALA A 175 -1.09 6.09 -3.93
CA ALA A 175 -0.66 4.96 -4.72
C ALA A 175 -0.80 5.22 -6.24
N ALA A 176 -1.85 5.90 -6.66
CA ALA A 176 -2.06 6.28 -8.06
C ALA A 176 -1.01 7.27 -8.58
N GLU A 177 -0.54 8.21 -7.76
CA GLU A 177 0.55 9.14 -8.10
C GLU A 177 1.89 8.42 -8.17
N MET A 178 2.16 7.53 -7.23
CA MET A 178 3.36 6.68 -7.25
C MET A 178 3.39 5.78 -8.48
N GLU A 179 2.27 5.20 -8.89
CA GLU A 179 2.20 4.36 -10.11
C GLU A 179 2.48 5.18 -11.38
N LYS A 180 1.97 6.42 -11.47
CA LYS A 180 2.32 7.35 -12.55
C LYS A 180 3.81 7.70 -12.56
N PHE A 181 4.42 7.86 -11.38
CA PHE A 181 5.86 8.09 -11.25
C PHE A 181 6.67 6.88 -11.72
N TYR A 182 6.33 5.66 -11.29
CA TYR A 182 7.04 4.43 -11.71
C TYR A 182 6.97 4.18 -13.20
N ARG A 183 5.80 4.44 -13.82
CA ARG A 183 5.65 4.35 -15.27
C ARG A 183 6.56 5.34 -15.99
N HIS A 184 6.54 6.60 -15.58
CA HIS A 184 7.41 7.63 -16.14
C HIS A 184 8.90 7.31 -15.96
N LEU A 185 9.28 6.79 -14.79
CA LEU A 185 10.66 6.37 -14.52
C LEU A 185 11.08 5.21 -15.43
N ALA A 186 10.21 4.21 -15.62
CA ALA A 186 10.49 3.07 -16.51
C ALA A 186 10.70 3.53 -17.96
N GLU A 187 9.86 4.44 -18.47
CA GLU A 187 9.97 5.04 -19.78
C GLU A 187 11.33 5.76 -19.95
N VAL A 188 11.71 6.61 -18.98
CA VAL A 188 12.99 7.31 -19.02
C VAL A 188 14.18 6.37 -18.94
N MET A 189 14.11 5.35 -18.10
CA MET A 189 15.16 4.33 -17.97
C MET A 189 15.38 3.60 -19.31
N ASP A 190 14.31 3.23 -20.01
CA ASP A 190 14.41 2.61 -21.33
C ASP A 190 14.99 3.58 -22.37
N GLU A 191 14.51 4.82 -22.41
CA GLU A 191 15.01 5.87 -23.29
C GLU A 191 16.52 6.13 -23.12
N VAL A 192 17.03 6.14 -21.87
CA VAL A 192 18.47 6.35 -21.61
C VAL A 192 19.30 5.08 -21.73
N GLY A 193 18.66 3.93 -21.98
CA GLY A 193 19.35 2.63 -22.09
C GLY A 193 19.80 2.06 -20.74
N PHE A 194 19.19 2.49 -19.62
CA PHE A 194 19.46 1.94 -18.31
C PHE A 194 18.68 0.62 -18.14
N ARG A 195 19.39 -0.48 -18.29
CA ARG A 195 18.80 -1.83 -18.29
C ARG A 195 19.36 -2.68 -17.16
N ASP A 196 18.61 -3.71 -16.82
CA ASP A 196 19.08 -4.72 -15.86
C ASP A 196 20.30 -5.45 -16.39
N ARG A 197 21.45 -5.26 -15.73
CA ARG A 197 22.72 -5.92 -16.11
C ARG A 197 22.72 -7.41 -15.83
N ASN A 198 21.91 -7.85 -14.86
CA ASN A 198 21.86 -9.25 -14.44
C ASN A 198 20.83 -10.06 -15.25
N GLY A 199 19.92 -9.37 -15.99
CA GLY A 199 18.91 -10.02 -16.82
C GLY A 199 17.83 -10.78 -16.04
N ASP A 200 17.74 -10.59 -14.71
CA ASP A 200 16.81 -11.31 -13.85
C ASP A 200 15.38 -10.70 -13.85
N GLY A 201 15.18 -9.58 -14.56
CA GLY A 201 13.88 -8.90 -14.68
C GLY A 201 13.42 -8.17 -13.41
N HIS A 202 14.22 -8.16 -12.34
CA HIS A 202 13.83 -7.60 -11.05
C HIS A 202 14.17 -6.12 -10.84
N LEU A 203 14.67 -5.43 -11.86
CA LEU A 203 15.10 -4.03 -11.73
C LEU A 203 13.97 -3.13 -11.23
N MET A 204 12.78 -3.19 -11.83
CA MET A 204 11.65 -2.35 -11.42
C MET A 204 11.14 -2.69 -10.02
N SER A 205 11.11 -3.97 -9.63
CA SER A 205 10.77 -4.36 -8.26
C SER A 205 11.74 -3.78 -7.23
N ARG A 206 13.05 -3.77 -7.55
CA ARG A 206 14.08 -3.13 -6.69
C ARG A 206 13.91 -1.61 -6.62
N VAL A 207 13.60 -0.98 -7.75
CA VAL A 207 13.33 0.48 -7.82
C VAL A 207 12.07 0.84 -7.03
N ARG A 208 10.99 0.10 -7.18
CA ARG A 208 9.76 0.29 -6.38
C ARG A 208 10.06 0.19 -4.89
N ARG A 209 10.76 -0.84 -4.46
CA ARG A 209 11.17 -1.00 -3.07
C ARG A 209 12.03 0.17 -2.56
N LEU A 210 12.93 0.71 -3.40
CA LEU A 210 13.76 1.86 -3.03
C LEU A 210 12.90 3.08 -2.68
N PHE A 211 11.97 3.45 -3.56
CA PHE A 211 11.13 4.63 -3.34
C PHE A 211 10.02 4.41 -2.32
N ASN A 212 9.45 3.20 -2.24
CA ASN A 212 8.43 2.88 -1.24
C ASN A 212 8.95 3.03 0.20
N ARG A 213 10.24 2.73 0.46
CA ARG A 213 10.86 2.98 1.78
C ARG A 213 10.91 4.45 2.17
N ALA A 214 10.96 5.36 1.20
CA ALA A 214 11.05 6.79 1.45
C ALA A 214 9.71 7.40 1.87
N VAL A 215 8.58 6.72 1.59
CA VAL A 215 7.22 7.22 1.90
C VAL A 215 7.07 8.66 1.40
N LEU A 216 7.17 8.85 0.07
CA LEU A 216 7.26 10.16 -0.56
C LEU A 216 5.98 10.97 -0.40
N ASP A 217 6.13 12.27 -0.18
CA ASP A 217 5.03 13.23 -0.29
C ASP A 217 4.80 13.70 -1.75
N GLN A 218 3.71 14.44 -1.97
CA GLN A 218 3.33 14.92 -3.31
C GLN A 218 4.40 15.83 -3.92
N ASN A 219 5.07 16.67 -3.12
CA ASN A 219 6.12 17.55 -3.62
C ASN A 219 7.36 16.76 -4.03
N GLU A 220 7.76 15.77 -3.24
CA GLU A 220 8.89 14.90 -3.54
C GLU A 220 8.68 14.13 -4.86
N VAL A 221 7.47 13.56 -5.05
CA VAL A 221 7.11 12.89 -6.31
C VAL A 221 7.13 13.89 -7.49
N ASN A 222 6.62 15.11 -7.31
CA ASN A 222 6.65 16.13 -8.35
C ASN A 222 8.09 16.56 -8.71
N ILE A 223 8.98 16.69 -7.72
CA ILE A 223 10.42 16.97 -7.94
C ILE A 223 11.03 15.84 -8.77
N LEU A 224 10.83 14.57 -8.37
CA LEU A 224 11.36 13.44 -9.11
C LEU A 224 10.84 13.39 -10.55
N ARG A 225 9.55 13.60 -10.77
CA ARG A 225 8.97 13.65 -12.11
C ARG A 225 9.51 14.83 -12.93
N GLY A 226 9.77 15.98 -12.29
CA GLY A 226 10.43 17.14 -12.93
C GLY A 226 11.84 16.81 -13.40
N ILE A 227 12.62 16.08 -12.60
CA ILE A 227 13.95 15.58 -12.99
C ILE A 227 13.85 14.67 -14.22
N LEU A 228 12.92 13.69 -14.21
CA LEU A 228 12.70 12.79 -15.35
C LEU A 228 12.33 13.56 -16.63
N THR A 229 11.41 14.50 -16.54
CA THR A 229 11.03 15.37 -17.66
C THR A 229 12.23 16.17 -18.20
N SER A 230 13.10 16.67 -17.32
CA SER A 230 14.31 17.40 -17.70
C SER A 230 15.31 16.52 -18.45
N VAL A 231 15.43 15.27 -18.06
CA VAL A 231 16.27 14.28 -18.76
C VAL A 231 15.75 14.04 -20.19
N GLN A 232 14.44 13.83 -20.34
CA GLN A 232 13.79 13.66 -21.66
C GLN A 232 13.91 14.90 -22.53
N GLY A 233 13.72 16.09 -21.96
CA GLY A 233 13.81 17.37 -22.68
C GLY A 233 15.22 17.68 -23.21
N ARG A 234 16.28 17.32 -22.46
CA ARG A 234 17.66 17.46 -22.92
C ARG A 234 17.97 16.54 -24.11
N ARG A 235 17.45 15.33 -24.09
CA ARG A 235 17.68 14.35 -25.15
C ARG A 235 16.99 14.71 -26.45
N ARG A 236 15.77 15.26 -26.39
CA ARG A 236 15.06 15.76 -27.58
C ARG A 236 15.80 16.91 -28.24
N ARG A 237 16.42 17.82 -27.46
CA ARG A 237 17.25 18.92 -27.98
C ARG A 237 18.59 18.45 -28.56
N ALA A 238 19.17 17.40 -28.04
CA ALA A 238 20.41 16.82 -28.54
C ALA A 238 20.21 15.96 -29.80
N GLY A 239 19.00 15.49 -30.07
CA GLY A 239 18.63 14.73 -31.26
C GLY A 239 18.10 15.58 -32.42
N ASP A 240 17.81 16.87 -32.23
CA ASP A 240 17.46 17.77 -33.30
C ASP A 240 18.73 18.19 -34.05
N PRO A 241 18.86 17.96 -35.38
CA PRO A 241 20.00 18.47 -36.15
C PRO A 241 20.02 19.99 -36.06
N HIS A 242 21.13 20.54 -35.59
CA HIS A 242 21.40 21.95 -35.51
C HIS A 242 21.11 22.57 -36.88
N PRO A 243 20.23 23.60 -37.00
CA PRO A 243 20.02 24.24 -38.28
C PRO A 243 21.35 24.81 -38.78
N ALA A 244 21.74 24.38 -39.98
CA ALA A 244 22.96 24.81 -40.64
C ALA A 244 23.01 26.35 -40.60
N ARG A 245 24.09 26.91 -40.03
CA ARG A 245 24.42 28.34 -40.17
C ARG A 245 24.44 28.64 -41.64
N LYS A 246 23.50 29.48 -42.09
CA LYS A 246 23.60 30.16 -43.38
C LYS A 246 24.72 31.21 -43.22
N ASP A 247 25.83 31.01 -43.86
CA ASP A 247 26.83 32.06 -44.06
C ASP A 247 26.16 33.22 -44.83
N PRO A 248 26.34 34.48 -44.41
CA PRO A 248 25.89 35.64 -45.19
C PRO A 248 26.72 35.81 -46.43
N PRO A 249 26.16 36.49 -47.46
CA PRO A 249 26.78 36.67 -48.79
C PRO A 249 28.01 37.56 -48.77
#